data_b9718c6f794f4673783a83eeab0a6046
#
_entry.id   b9718c6f794f4673783a83eeab0a6046
#
_cell.length_a   1.000
_cell.length_b   1.000
_cell.length_c   1.000
_cell.angle_alpha   90.00
_cell.angle_beta   90.00
_cell.angle_gamma   90.00
#
_symmetry.space_group_name_H-M   'P 1'
#
loop_
_entity.id
_entity.type
_entity.pdbx_description
1 polymer ?
#
loop_
_entity_poly.entity_id
_entity_poly.type
_entity_poly.pdbx_seq_one_letter_code
_entity_poly.pdbx_strand_id
1 'polypeptide(L)'
;MGLTNNDIFKKLRVALKMRDDDIVKVLALVDFEISKSELGAFFRNEDHPKYMECHDQILRNFLNGLIIYKRGPREDKRKQKQ
;
A
#
# COMPACT_ATOMS: atom_id res chain seq x y z
N MET A 1 15.56 -15.90 -8.85
CA MET A 1 14.81 -15.43 -7.77
C MET A 1 14.27 -14.07 -7.99
N GLY A 2 13.00 -13.90 -7.92
CA GLY A 2 12.38 -12.61 -8.08
C GLY A 2 12.00 -12.02 -6.74
N LEU A 3 11.51 -10.81 -6.79
CA LEU A 3 10.97 -10.16 -5.62
C LEU A 3 9.56 -10.67 -5.36
N THR A 4 9.22 -10.87 -4.10
CA THR A 4 7.84 -11.18 -3.75
C THR A 4 7.07 -9.88 -3.63
N ASN A 5 5.75 -9.97 -3.59
CA ASN A 5 4.91 -8.79 -3.37
C ASN A 5 5.25 -8.13 -2.04
N ASN A 6 5.56 -8.92 -1.03
CA ASN A 6 5.96 -8.39 0.27
C ASN A 6 7.24 -7.56 0.14
N ASP A 7 8.20 -8.06 -0.63
CA ASP A 7 9.45 -7.35 -0.86
C ASP A 7 9.18 -6.02 -1.57
N ILE A 8 8.35 -6.05 -2.59
CA ILE A 8 8.02 -4.87 -3.38
C ILE A 8 7.32 -3.83 -2.50
N PHE A 9 6.34 -4.28 -1.71
CA PHE A 9 5.59 -3.42 -0.82
C PHE A 9 6.53 -2.74 0.19
N LYS A 10 7.41 -3.54 0.77
CA LYS A 10 8.38 -3.05 1.74
C LYS A 10 9.33 -2.03 1.13
N LYS A 11 9.80 -2.30 -0.08
CA LYS A 11 10.70 -1.38 -0.77
C LYS A 11 10.01 -0.07 -1.11
N LEU A 12 8.75 -0.13 -1.50
CA LEU A 12 7.97 1.07 -1.76
C LEU A 12 7.81 1.91 -0.50
N ARG A 13 7.51 1.24 0.61
CA ARG A 13 7.37 1.91 1.89
C ARG A 13 8.64 2.68 2.25
N VAL A 14 9.78 2.03 2.10
CA VAL A 14 11.07 2.65 2.42
C VAL A 14 11.39 3.78 1.45
N ALA A 15 11.22 3.52 0.16
CA ALA A 15 11.54 4.51 -0.88
C ALA A 15 10.70 5.78 -0.74
N LEU A 16 9.45 5.62 -0.36
CA LEU A 16 8.53 6.74 -0.22
C LEU A 16 8.52 7.33 1.18
N LYS A 17 9.29 6.72 2.08
CA LYS A 17 9.40 7.16 3.48
C LYS A 17 8.04 7.24 4.16
N MET A 18 7.22 6.22 3.92
CA MET A 18 5.87 6.18 4.46
C MET A 18 5.81 5.40 5.76
N ARG A 19 4.98 5.88 6.66
CA ARG A 19 4.69 5.17 7.90
C ARG A 19 3.47 4.30 7.70
N ASP A 20 3.22 3.43 8.66
CA ASP A 20 2.04 2.58 8.62
C ASP A 20 0.76 3.40 8.47
N ASP A 21 0.68 4.53 9.19
CA ASP A 21 -0.49 5.42 9.11
C ASP A 21 -0.71 5.92 7.68
N ASP A 22 0.38 6.26 7.01
CA ASP A 22 0.30 6.79 5.66
C ASP A 22 -0.23 5.73 4.70
N ILE A 23 0.26 4.51 4.87
CA ILE A 23 -0.15 3.41 4.00
C ILE A 23 -1.61 3.05 4.21
N VAL A 24 -2.05 3.06 5.48
CA VAL A 24 -3.46 2.83 5.78
C VAL A 24 -4.33 3.87 5.09
N LYS A 25 -3.90 5.14 5.11
CA LYS A 25 -4.62 6.22 4.45
C LYS A 25 -4.67 6.03 2.94
N VAL A 26 -3.53 5.62 2.35
CA VAL A 26 -3.47 5.39 0.91
C VAL A 26 -4.45 4.30 0.50
N LEU A 27 -4.48 3.21 1.25
CA LEU A 27 -5.40 2.12 0.96
C LEU A 27 -6.85 2.54 1.14
N ALA A 28 -7.12 3.41 2.12
CA ALA A 28 -8.47 3.90 2.33
C ALA A 28 -8.98 4.71 1.15
N LEU A 29 -8.08 5.31 0.38
CA LEU A 29 -8.48 6.10 -0.80
C LEU A 29 -9.13 5.23 -1.86
N VAL A 30 -8.88 3.93 -1.83
CA VAL A 30 -9.52 3.00 -2.76
C VAL A 30 -10.47 2.08 -2.01
N ASP A 31 -11.00 2.57 -0.88
CA ASP A 31 -11.99 1.86 -0.07
C ASP A 31 -11.50 0.51 0.45
N PHE A 32 -10.21 0.39 0.67
CA PHE A 32 -9.64 -0.83 1.22
C PHE A 32 -9.18 -0.55 2.64
N GLU A 33 -9.90 -1.07 3.62
CA GLU A 33 -9.57 -0.85 5.02
C GLU A 33 -8.69 -1.96 5.56
N ILE A 34 -7.64 -1.56 6.27
CA ILE A 34 -6.73 -2.51 6.85
C ILE A 34 -6.24 -1.92 8.18
N SER A 35 -6.02 -2.78 9.16
CA SER A 35 -5.49 -2.34 10.44
C SER A 35 -3.98 -2.25 10.35
N LYS A 36 -3.39 -1.49 11.28
CA LYS A 36 -1.92 -1.40 11.36
C LYS A 36 -1.32 -2.75 11.67
N SER A 37 -2.04 -3.54 12.44
CA SER A 37 -1.59 -4.88 12.82
C SER A 37 -1.46 -5.78 11.60
N GLU A 38 -2.47 -5.75 10.75
CA GLU A 38 -2.46 -6.53 9.51
C GLU A 38 -1.38 -6.03 8.58
N LEU A 39 -1.26 -4.72 8.48
CA LEU A 39 -0.24 -4.12 7.63
C LEU A 39 1.15 -4.53 8.08
N GLY A 40 1.38 -4.49 9.38
CA GLY A 40 2.66 -4.87 9.94
C GLY A 40 3.05 -6.31 9.62
N ALA A 41 2.05 -7.18 9.52
CA ALA A 41 2.29 -8.57 9.21
C ALA A 41 2.95 -8.76 7.85
N PHE A 42 2.67 -7.89 6.89
CA PHE A 42 3.27 -7.96 5.57
C PHE A 42 4.76 -7.58 5.58
N PHE A 43 5.18 -6.82 6.60
CA PHE A 43 6.55 -6.34 6.67
C PHE A 43 7.45 -7.16 7.59
N ARG A 44 6.91 -8.22 8.18
CA ARG A 44 7.70 -9.09 9.04
C ARG A 44 8.51 -10.06 8.19
N ASN A 45 9.49 -10.70 8.82
CA ASN A 45 10.25 -11.73 8.14
C ASN A 45 9.37 -12.93 7.86
N GLU A 46 9.68 -13.65 6.80
CA GLU A 46 8.94 -14.86 6.44
C GLU A 46 8.88 -15.87 7.56
N ASP A 47 9.90 -15.87 8.41
CA ASP A 47 9.97 -16.82 9.53
C ASP A 47 9.09 -16.44 10.70
N HIS A 48 8.60 -15.22 10.71
CA HIS A 48 7.81 -14.74 11.84
C HIS A 48 6.43 -15.41 11.82
N PRO A 49 5.97 -15.92 12.99
CA PRO A 49 4.69 -16.63 13.04
C PRO A 49 3.48 -15.79 12.61
N LYS A 50 3.61 -14.47 12.65
CA LYS A 50 2.52 -13.60 12.24
C LYS A 50 2.73 -13.00 10.85
N TYR A 51 3.71 -13.49 10.13
CA TYR A 51 3.94 -13.04 8.77
C TYR A 51 2.72 -13.38 7.89
N MET A 52 2.35 -12.45 7.04
CA MET A 52 1.28 -12.68 6.07
C MET A 52 1.77 -12.36 4.68
N GLU A 53 1.41 -13.19 3.75
CA GLU A 53 1.78 -12.97 2.35
C GLU A 53 0.92 -11.86 1.76
N CYS A 54 1.57 -10.91 1.08
CA CYS A 54 0.87 -9.83 0.40
C CYS A 54 0.44 -10.32 -0.97
N HIS A 55 -0.85 -10.48 -1.18
CA HIS A 55 -1.38 -10.92 -2.45
C HIS A 55 -1.46 -9.77 -3.44
N ASP A 56 -1.57 -10.10 -4.71
CA ASP A 56 -1.58 -9.12 -5.79
C ASP A 56 -2.63 -8.03 -5.57
N GLN A 57 -3.78 -8.41 -5.05
CA GLN A 57 -4.87 -7.46 -4.86
C GLN A 57 -4.48 -6.33 -3.92
N ILE A 58 -3.79 -6.67 -2.84
CA ILE A 58 -3.38 -5.67 -1.85
C ILE A 58 -2.35 -4.72 -2.46
N LEU A 59 -1.37 -5.28 -3.14
CA LEU A 59 -0.35 -4.46 -3.78
C LEU A 59 -0.96 -3.55 -4.84
N ARG A 60 -1.88 -4.10 -5.64
CA ARG A 60 -2.58 -3.33 -6.66
C ARG A 60 -3.37 -2.18 -6.04
N ASN A 61 -4.09 -2.46 -4.96
CA ASN A 61 -4.85 -1.42 -4.27
C ASN A 61 -3.93 -0.34 -3.73
N PHE A 62 -2.79 -0.73 -3.19
CA PHE A 62 -1.83 0.24 -2.69
C PHE A 62 -1.32 1.13 -3.83
N LEU A 63 -0.97 0.54 -4.96
CA LEU A 63 -0.46 1.30 -6.09
C LEU A 63 -1.52 2.25 -6.63
N ASN A 64 -2.75 1.79 -6.74
CA ASN A 64 -3.86 2.63 -7.20
C ASN A 64 -4.13 3.77 -6.22
N GLY A 65 -4.13 3.46 -4.94
CA GLY A 65 -4.30 4.48 -3.91
C GLY A 65 -3.17 5.49 -3.93
N LEU A 66 -1.96 5.02 -4.20
CA LEU A 66 -0.79 5.87 -4.25
C LEU A 66 -0.88 6.89 -5.39
N ILE A 67 -1.44 6.47 -6.52
CA ILE A 67 -1.67 7.38 -7.64
C ILE A 67 -2.55 8.54 -7.19
N ILE A 68 -3.63 8.22 -6.49
CA ILE A 68 -4.55 9.25 -5.98
C ILE A 68 -3.84 10.11 -4.93
N TYR A 69 -3.13 9.48 -4.04
CA TYR A 69 -2.43 10.16 -2.94
C TYR A 69 -1.42 11.17 -3.47
N LYS A 70 -0.65 10.78 -4.49
CA LYS A 70 0.37 11.66 -5.05
C LYS A 70 -0.20 12.79 -5.87
N ARG A 71 -1.37 12.59 -6.48
CA ARG A 71 -2.03 13.65 -7.22
C ARG A 71 -2.70 14.67 -6.31
N GLY A 72 -3.01 14.24 -5.10
CA GLY A 72 -3.83 15.04 -4.20
C GLY A 72 -5.30 14.82 -4.48
N PRO A 73 -6.13 15.34 -3.61
CA PRO A 73 -7.58 15.17 -3.76
C PRO A 73 -8.07 15.91 -4.98
N ARG A 74 -8.65 15.80 -5.92
CA ARG A 74 -8.96 16.54 -7.00
C ARG A 74 -10.07 16.58 -7.58
N GLU A 75 -9.91 17.07 -7.73
CA GLU A 75 -10.45 17.14 -8.19
C GLU A 75 -10.88 17.00 -9.25
N ASP A 76 -10.79 17.18 -9.56
CA ASP A 76 -10.86 17.15 -10.34
C ASP A 76 -11.29 17.22 -11.20
N LYS A 77 -11.36 17.61 -11.38
CA LYS A 77 -11.32 17.93 -12.16
C LYS A 77 -11.39 17.57 -13.21
N ARG A 78 -11.13 17.64 -13.51
CA ARG A 78 -10.72 17.49 -14.41
C ARG A 78 -11.16 16.67 -15.01
N LYS A 79 -11.27 16.70 -14.92
CA LYS A 79 -11.19 16.19 -15.08
C LYS A 79 -11.53 15.32 -15.46
N GLN A 80 -11.58 15.21 -15.65
CA GLN A 80 -11.49 14.74 -15.70
C GLN A 80 -11.64 14.17 -16.17
N LYS A 81 -11.65 14.16 -16.60
CA LYS A 81 -11.32 13.99 -16.79
C LYS A 81 -11.16 13.47 -17.00
N GLN A 82 -11.06 13.24 -17.10
CA GLN A 82 -10.40 13.19 -16.91
C GLN A 82 -10.40 12.84 -17.09
#